data_f690926ef8a084cb69ce0156a563ec08
#
_entry.id   f690926ef8a084cb69ce0156a563ec08
#
_cell.length_a   1.000
_cell.length_b   1.000
_cell.length_c   1.000
_cell.angle_alpha   90.00
_cell.angle_beta   90.00
_cell.angle_gamma   90.00
#
_symmetry.space_group_name_H-M   'P 1'
#
loop_
_entity.id
_entity.type
_entity.pdbx_description
1 polymer ?
#
loop_
_entity_poly.entity_id
_entity_poly.type
_entity_poly.pdbx_seq_one_letter_code
_entity_poly.pdbx_strand_id
1 'polypeptide(L)'
;MSKKELIIEEIRKIYDPELPVNIYELGLIYDIIVENEKSAKIKMTLTTPNCPVAESLPKEVKEGAMQVEGIEEVDLELVWDPPWTKDMMSEAAKLELNL
;
A
#
# COMPACT_ATOMS: atom_id res chain seq x y z
N MET A 1 10.17 4.86 16.08
CA MET A 1 9.17 4.95 14.99
C MET A 1 7.83 4.44 15.45
N SER A 2 6.75 5.05 14.96
CA SER A 2 5.41 4.57 15.26
C SER A 2 5.13 3.28 14.49
N LYS A 3 4.15 2.51 14.95
CA LYS A 3 3.74 1.30 14.22
C LYS A 3 3.31 1.61 12.80
N LYS A 4 2.63 2.75 12.63
CA LYS A 4 2.22 3.19 11.29
C LYS A 4 3.43 3.39 10.37
N GLU A 5 4.47 4.03 10.86
CA GLU A 5 5.68 4.25 10.07
C GLU A 5 6.39 2.94 9.72
N LEU A 6 6.42 1.98 10.64
CA LEU A 6 7.00 0.68 10.38
C LEU A 6 6.21 -0.07 9.31
N ILE A 7 4.88 0.03 9.33
CA ILE A 7 4.03 -0.55 8.30
C ILE A 7 4.31 0.09 6.95
N ILE A 8 4.44 1.41 6.91
CA ILE A 8 4.75 2.13 5.68
C ILE A 8 6.08 1.65 5.10
N GLU A 9 7.09 1.45 5.93
CA GLU A 9 8.38 0.96 5.46
C GLU A 9 8.28 -0.43 4.84
N GLU A 10 7.47 -1.30 5.42
CA GLU A 10 7.26 -2.62 4.84
C GLU A 10 6.53 -2.54 3.50
N ILE A 11 5.55 -1.63 3.41
CA ILE A 11 4.81 -1.42 2.16
C ILE A 11 5.73 -0.87 1.07
N ARG A 12 6.69 -0.03 1.41
CA ARG A 12 7.65 0.52 0.44
C ARG A 12 8.55 -0.53 -0.20
N LYS A 13 8.60 -1.72 0.36
CA LYS A 13 9.37 -2.82 -0.22
C LYS A 13 8.59 -3.58 -1.28
N ILE A 14 7.30 -3.28 -1.42
CA ILE A 14 6.41 -3.97 -2.36
C ILE A 14 6.29 -3.13 -3.62
N TYR A 15 6.56 -3.74 -4.77
CA TYR A 15 6.51 -3.08 -6.06
C TYR A 15 5.38 -3.64 -6.91
N ASP A 16 4.75 -2.75 -7.68
CA ASP A 16 3.81 -3.18 -8.70
C ASP A 16 4.63 -3.89 -9.80
N PRO A 17 4.22 -5.08 -10.24
CA PRO A 17 5.01 -5.83 -11.23
C PRO A 17 5.10 -5.13 -12.58
N GLU A 18 4.24 -4.19 -12.87
CA GLU A 18 4.24 -3.48 -14.15
C GLU A 18 5.01 -2.15 -14.09
N LEU A 19 5.29 -1.64 -12.90
CA LEU A 19 5.90 -0.32 -12.72
C LEU A 19 7.13 -0.42 -11.80
N PRO A 20 8.23 0.28 -12.13
CA PRO A 20 9.45 0.21 -11.33
C PRO A 20 9.42 1.11 -10.08
N VAL A 21 8.26 1.25 -9.48
CA VAL A 21 8.05 2.11 -8.30
C VAL A 21 7.25 1.32 -7.26
N ASN A 22 7.60 1.52 -5.98
CA ASN A 22 6.85 0.82 -4.93
C ASN A 22 5.42 1.36 -4.82
N ILE A 23 4.52 0.52 -4.29
CA ILE A 23 3.09 0.83 -4.29
C ILE A 23 2.74 2.01 -3.36
N TYR A 24 3.55 2.29 -2.36
CA TYR A 24 3.30 3.44 -1.49
C TYR A 24 3.51 4.74 -2.27
N GLU A 25 4.61 4.84 -3.03
CA GLU A 25 4.90 6.01 -3.83
C GLU A 25 3.92 6.16 -5.01
N LEU A 26 3.36 5.04 -5.48
CA LEU A 26 2.33 5.08 -6.51
C LEU A 26 1.01 5.70 -6.02
N GLY A 27 0.84 5.82 -4.70
CA GLY A 27 -0.39 6.36 -4.15
C GLY A 27 -1.51 5.34 -4.04
N LEU A 28 -1.19 4.06 -4.01
CA LEU A 28 -2.20 3.00 -3.89
C LEU A 28 -2.69 2.82 -2.47
N ILE A 29 -1.97 3.31 -1.48
CA ILE A 29 -2.37 3.20 -0.09
C ILE A 29 -3.10 4.48 0.32
N TYR A 30 -4.39 4.37 0.59
CA TYR A 30 -5.22 5.52 0.93
C TYR A 30 -5.24 5.85 2.40
N ASP A 31 -5.21 4.84 3.26
CA ASP A 31 -5.23 5.09 4.70
C ASP A 31 -4.61 3.93 5.47
N ILE A 32 -4.00 4.23 6.60
CA ILE A 32 -3.45 3.24 7.52
C ILE A 32 -3.83 3.69 8.92
N ILE A 33 -4.61 2.85 9.61
CA ILE A 33 -5.06 3.13 10.97
C ILE A 33 -4.52 2.03 11.87
N VAL A 34 -3.79 2.41 12.91
CA VAL A 34 -3.28 1.45 13.89
C VAL A 34 -4.05 1.64 15.20
N GLU A 35 -4.63 0.56 15.69
CA GLU A 35 -5.39 0.58 16.94
C GLU A 35 -4.68 -0.24 18.00
N ASN A 36 -4.53 0.33 19.19
CA ASN A 36 -3.91 -0.33 20.35
C ASN A 36 -2.50 -0.89 20.07
N GLU A 37 -1.86 -0.41 19.02
CA GLU A 37 -0.55 -0.87 18.56
C GLU A 37 -0.49 -2.37 18.26
N LYS A 38 -1.64 -3.01 18.10
CA LYS A 38 -1.74 -4.45 17.84
C LYS A 38 -2.46 -4.78 16.55
N SER A 39 -3.37 -3.93 16.11
CA SER A 39 -4.10 -4.16 14.87
C SER A 39 -3.92 -2.98 13.93
N ALA A 40 -3.94 -3.26 12.64
CA ALA A 40 -3.83 -2.25 11.62
C ALA A 40 -4.95 -2.43 10.60
N LYS A 41 -5.53 -1.32 10.18
CA LYS A 41 -6.53 -1.31 9.13
C LYS A 41 -5.95 -0.51 7.98
N ILE A 42 -5.89 -1.12 6.81
CA ILE A 42 -5.29 -0.51 5.63
C ILE A 42 -6.34 -0.42 4.53
N LYS A 43 -6.50 0.77 3.97
CA LYS A 43 -7.35 1.00 2.81
C LYS A 43 -6.43 1.24 1.62
N MET A 44 -6.61 0.47 0.57
CA MET A 44 -5.79 0.61 -0.63
C MET A 44 -6.64 0.42 -1.89
N THR A 45 -6.06 0.84 -3.00
CA THR A 45 -6.67 0.64 -4.30
C THR A 45 -5.65 0.02 -5.26
N LEU A 46 -6.07 -0.24 -6.49
CA LEU A 46 -5.21 -0.74 -7.54
C LEU A 46 -5.34 0.17 -8.75
N THR A 47 -4.36 0.11 -9.66
CA THR A 47 -4.36 0.98 -10.83
C THR A 47 -5.50 0.66 -11.80
N THR A 48 -5.93 -0.59 -11.85
CA THR A 48 -7.10 -0.99 -12.63
C THR A 48 -7.86 -2.09 -11.88
N PRO A 49 -9.20 -2.13 -12.03
CA PRO A 49 -10.00 -3.18 -11.37
C PRO A 49 -9.79 -4.57 -11.97
N ASN A 50 -9.26 -4.66 -13.18
CA ASN A 50 -9.02 -5.93 -13.86
C ASN A 50 -7.55 -6.35 -13.83
N CYS A 51 -6.76 -5.75 -12.95
CA CYS A 51 -5.35 -6.07 -12.84
C CYS A 51 -5.15 -7.50 -12.34
N PRO A 52 -4.31 -8.31 -12.99
CA PRO A 52 -4.07 -9.69 -12.51
C PRO A 52 -3.42 -9.74 -11.13
N VAL A 53 -2.89 -8.63 -10.64
CA VAL A 53 -2.34 -8.56 -9.28
C VAL A 53 -3.39 -8.19 -8.23
N ALA A 54 -4.67 -8.14 -8.60
CA ALA A 54 -5.74 -7.76 -7.69
C ALA A 54 -5.81 -8.64 -6.44
N GLU A 55 -5.33 -9.86 -6.52
CA GLU A 55 -5.30 -10.78 -5.39
C GLU A 55 -3.94 -10.83 -4.71
N SER A 56 -2.85 -10.64 -5.47
CA SER A 56 -1.50 -10.78 -4.93
C SER A 56 -1.00 -9.54 -4.20
N LEU A 57 -1.24 -8.34 -4.72
CA LEU A 57 -0.78 -7.12 -4.07
C LEU A 57 -1.41 -6.90 -2.68
N PRO A 58 -2.73 -7.03 -2.52
CA PRO A 58 -3.32 -6.91 -1.18
C PRO A 58 -2.75 -7.93 -0.20
N LYS A 59 -2.53 -9.15 -0.66
CA LYS A 59 -1.95 -10.19 0.17
C LYS A 59 -0.53 -9.83 0.61
N GLU A 60 0.29 -9.31 -0.31
CA GLU A 60 1.64 -8.88 0.02
C GLU A 60 1.64 -7.73 1.03
N VAL A 61 0.73 -6.77 0.88
CA VAL A 61 0.60 -5.66 1.82
C VAL A 61 0.23 -6.18 3.20
N LYS A 62 -0.74 -7.07 3.26
CA LYS A 62 -1.16 -7.66 4.53
C LYS A 62 -0.02 -8.42 5.20
N GLU A 63 0.69 -9.24 4.44
CA GLU A 63 1.83 -9.99 4.97
C GLU A 63 2.95 -9.07 5.44
N GLY A 64 3.24 -8.01 4.67
CA GLY A 64 4.24 -7.03 5.05
C GLY A 64 3.89 -6.33 6.35
N ALA A 65 2.64 -5.91 6.50
CA ALA A 65 2.19 -5.27 7.72
C ALA A 65 2.27 -6.22 8.92
N MET A 66 2.01 -7.51 8.70
CA MET A 66 2.12 -8.51 9.76
C MET A 66 3.55 -8.75 10.22
N GLN A 67 4.55 -8.38 9.41
CA GLN A 67 5.95 -8.49 9.80
C GLN A 67 6.35 -7.47 10.86
N VAL A 68 5.56 -6.43 11.05
CA VAL A 68 5.85 -5.40 12.04
C VAL A 68 5.64 -6.00 13.43
N GLU A 69 6.68 -5.91 14.28
CA GLU A 69 6.62 -6.46 15.63
C GLU A 69 5.49 -5.83 16.42
N GLY A 70 4.69 -6.66 17.06
CA GLY A 70 3.57 -6.21 17.85
C GLY A 70 2.24 -6.18 17.10
N ILE A 71 2.26 -6.21 15.78
CA ILE A 71 1.04 -6.26 14.99
C ILE A 71 0.54 -7.70 14.94
N GLU A 72 -0.63 -7.92 15.47
CA GLU A 72 -1.24 -9.26 15.56
C GLU A 72 -2.36 -9.46 14.54
N GLU A 73 -2.95 -8.36 14.06
CA GLU A 73 -4.08 -8.43 13.16
C GLU A 73 -4.01 -7.31 12.13
N VAL A 74 -4.25 -7.66 10.87
CA VAL A 74 -4.30 -6.68 9.79
C VAL A 74 -5.60 -6.87 9.03
N ASP A 75 -6.38 -5.79 8.92
CA ASP A 75 -7.60 -5.76 8.13
C ASP A 75 -7.31 -4.91 6.90
N LEU A 76 -7.39 -5.50 5.73
CA LEU A 76 -7.11 -4.81 4.48
C LEU A 76 -8.39 -4.71 3.66
N GLU A 77 -8.72 -3.49 3.25
CA GLU A 77 -9.89 -3.20 2.46
C GLU A 77 -9.48 -2.61 1.11
N LEU A 78 -9.98 -3.21 0.02
CA LEU A 78 -9.81 -2.64 -1.31
C LEU A 78 -10.92 -1.65 -1.56
N VAL A 79 -10.55 -0.42 -1.96
CA VAL A 79 -11.52 0.62 -2.25
C VAL A 79 -11.28 1.13 -3.66
N TRP A 80 -12.35 1.51 -4.35
CA TRP A 80 -12.29 1.99 -5.73
C TRP A 80 -12.74 3.43 -5.87
N ASP A 81 -13.03 4.08 -4.75
CA ASP A 81 -13.47 5.47 -4.70
C ASP A 81 -12.70 6.20 -3.60
N PRO A 82 -12.00 7.26 -3.93
CA PRO A 82 -11.84 7.83 -5.28
C PRO A 82 -11.00 6.93 -6.17
N PRO A 83 -11.24 6.95 -7.51
CA PRO A 83 -10.44 6.15 -8.42
C PRO A 83 -8.99 6.64 -8.47
N TRP A 84 -8.06 5.70 -8.60
CA TRP A 84 -6.66 6.04 -8.67
C TRP A 84 -6.35 6.79 -9.97
N THR A 85 -5.51 7.84 -9.86
CA THR A 85 -5.01 8.59 -10.99
C THR A 85 -3.52 8.84 -10.83
N LYS A 86 -2.86 9.22 -11.92
CA LYS A 86 -1.43 9.53 -11.90
C LYS A 86 -1.10 10.68 -10.97
N ASP A 87 -2.05 11.57 -10.71
CA ASP A 87 -1.84 12.70 -9.81
C ASP A 87 -1.66 12.25 -8.35
N MET A 88 -2.03 11.03 -8.03
CA MET A 88 -1.86 10.48 -6.70
C MET A 88 -0.44 9.98 -6.44
N MET A 89 0.38 9.87 -7.47
CA MET A 89 1.76 9.47 -7.32
C MET A 89 2.57 10.56 -6.62
N SER A 90 3.60 10.14 -5.86
CA SER A 90 4.56 11.07 -5.29
C SER A 90 5.40 11.67 -6.42
N GLU A 91 6.09 12.78 -6.14
CA GLU A 91 6.97 13.39 -7.13
C GLU A 91 8.11 12.44 -7.52
N ALA A 92 8.61 11.66 -6.55
CA ALA A 92 9.65 10.68 -6.82
C ALA A 92 9.17 9.61 -7.80
N ALA A 93 7.92 9.15 -7.63
CA ALA A 93 7.35 8.15 -8.54
C ALA A 93 7.16 8.72 -9.94
N LYS A 94 6.70 9.97 -10.03
CA LYS A 94 6.53 10.63 -11.33
C LYS A 94 7.86 10.79 -12.06
N LEU A 95 8.92 11.10 -11.32
CA LEU A 95 10.26 11.24 -11.92
C LEU A 95 10.77 9.89 -12.42
N GLU A 96 10.56 8.82 -11.67
CA GLU A 96 10.96 7.47 -12.07
C GLU A 96 10.27 7.03 -13.36
N LEU A 97 9.02 7.43 -13.53
CA LEU A 97 8.21 7.05 -14.69
C LEU A 97 8.24 8.09 -15.82
N ASN A 98 8.99 9.18 -15.64
CA ASN A 98 9.08 10.28 -16.61
C ASN A 98 7.71 10.92 -16.90
N LEU A 99 6.92 11.11 -15.87
CA LEU A 99 5.62 11.75 -16.01
C LEU A 99 5.65 13.24 -15.64
#